data_60db7994b8ce4890b85946e561b40f9b
#
_entry.id   60db7994b8ce4890b85946e561b40f9b
#
_cell.length_a   1.000
_cell.length_b   1.000
_cell.length_c   1.000
_cell.angle_alpha   90.00
_cell.angle_beta   90.00
_cell.angle_gamma   90.00
#
_symmetry.space_group_name_H-M   'P 1'
#
loop_
_entity.id
_entity.type
_entity.pdbx_description
1 polymer ?
#
loop_
_entity_poly.entity_id
_entity_poly.type
_entity_poly.pdbx_seq_one_letter_code
_entity_poly.pdbx_strand_id
1 'polypeptide(L)'
;MKIKEVREIIRGAGYIRNSPLGIMWFRGESTELNGVEISKKELSLEPGLRGGVFAAMIPSGDIYEITSNGIKLQLQVDETVGYPVIGELPHFYIMNKWDEETGDHVYRHIQNGEVLWTRSYSYRLIEQFGDYALLWCPIGRHKDKGSACQLIELATGAVLWELDHPGAHIKQVYPYEDKVIIAWFPPMGKKDKSRVLCVEVPSGKIIWENREPRHYQKYGNDKLVFFYSSLWEDGYECGDNHQLAELDVRTGAFQMYKFPGYNSSTYVTTVYKDYLFYGTLNYYFYVGAIDLRTHEMLPEVKIDYTPGNLNQISSIGVHEGQLYVEIQTELDHSDIHVLDLDEEE
;
A
#
# COMPACT_ATOMS: atom_id res chain seq x y z
N MET A 1 -15.59 19.97 -2.42
CA MET A 1 -14.67 19.80 -1.26
C MET A 1 -13.61 20.87 -1.27
N LYS A 2 -13.19 21.37 -0.10
CA LYS A 2 -12.13 22.36 0.05
C LYS A 2 -11.19 21.95 1.16
N ILE A 3 -9.88 22.01 0.91
CA ILE A 3 -8.86 21.81 1.95
C ILE A 3 -8.67 23.15 2.69
N LYS A 4 -8.80 23.13 4.01
CA LYS A 4 -8.56 24.32 4.85
C LYS A 4 -7.10 24.42 5.29
N GLU A 5 -6.78 25.50 5.99
CA GLU A 5 -5.47 25.68 6.61
C GLU A 5 -5.18 24.61 7.68
N VAL A 6 -3.90 24.47 8.02
CA VAL A 6 -3.47 23.55 9.07
C VAL A 6 -4.15 23.90 10.39
N ARG A 7 -4.87 22.94 10.95
CA ARG A 7 -5.56 23.06 12.24
C ARG A 7 -4.64 22.73 13.40
N GLU A 8 -3.82 21.70 13.26
CA GLU A 8 -3.01 21.13 14.31
C GLU A 8 -1.71 20.52 13.75
N ILE A 9 -0.66 20.51 14.57
CA ILE A 9 0.59 19.80 14.27
C ILE A 9 0.86 18.82 15.41
N ILE A 10 0.86 17.53 15.09
CA ILE A 10 1.21 16.45 16.01
C ILE A 10 2.71 16.19 15.89
N ARG A 11 3.49 16.68 16.84
CA ARG A 11 4.94 16.63 16.79
C ARG A 11 5.49 15.27 17.21
N GLY A 12 6.58 14.87 16.54
CA GLY A 12 7.29 13.62 16.84
C GLY A 12 6.45 12.39 16.56
N ALA A 13 5.45 12.50 15.68
CA ALA A 13 4.61 11.40 15.21
C ALA A 13 4.89 11.13 13.73
N GLY A 14 5.00 9.86 13.37
CA GLY A 14 5.30 9.47 11.99
C GLY A 14 4.72 8.12 11.62
N TYR A 15 4.99 7.70 10.38
CA TYR A 15 4.52 6.44 9.80
C TYR A 15 3.00 6.34 9.76
N ILE A 16 2.35 7.33 9.15
CA ILE A 16 0.89 7.28 8.92
C ILE A 16 0.51 6.00 8.17
N ARG A 17 -0.51 5.32 8.70
CA ARG A 17 -1.15 4.17 8.06
C ARG A 17 -2.66 4.39 8.01
N ASN A 18 -3.21 4.31 6.80
CA ASN A 18 -4.66 4.29 6.62
C ASN A 18 -5.21 2.92 7.01
N SER A 19 -6.25 2.89 7.82
CA SER A 19 -6.96 1.66 8.17
C SER A 19 -8.47 1.87 8.06
N PRO A 20 -9.28 0.79 7.98
CA PRO A 20 -10.73 0.90 8.04
C PRO A 20 -11.27 1.58 9.32
N LEU A 21 -10.49 1.61 10.39
CA LEU A 21 -10.85 2.24 11.68
C LEU A 21 -10.36 3.68 11.80
N GLY A 22 -9.58 4.17 10.83
CA GLY A 22 -9.03 5.51 10.85
C GLY A 22 -7.52 5.54 10.59
N ILE A 23 -6.90 6.61 11.04
CA ILE A 23 -5.48 6.88 10.85
C ILE A 23 -4.68 6.41 12.05
N MET A 24 -3.69 5.56 11.77
CA MET A 24 -2.71 5.13 12.77
C MET A 24 -1.38 5.80 12.52
N TRP A 25 -0.66 6.06 13.62
CA TRP A 25 0.73 6.53 13.58
C TRP A 25 1.50 6.08 14.80
N PHE A 26 2.82 6.21 14.75
CA PHE A 26 3.70 5.98 15.90
C PHE A 26 4.12 7.31 16.52
N ARG A 27 4.21 7.32 17.85
CA ARG A 27 4.83 8.41 18.62
C ARG A 27 5.81 7.80 19.62
N GLY A 28 7.10 7.95 19.35
CA GLY A 28 8.11 7.20 20.10
C GLY A 28 7.90 5.70 19.94
N GLU A 29 7.73 4.99 21.05
CA GLU A 29 7.48 3.54 21.04
C GLU A 29 5.98 3.18 21.03
N SER A 30 5.08 4.17 21.14
CA SER A 30 3.64 3.91 21.20
C SER A 30 2.96 3.96 19.85
N THR A 31 1.86 3.22 19.72
CA THR A 31 0.96 3.26 18.56
C THR A 31 -0.33 3.98 18.94
N GLU A 32 -0.70 4.97 18.14
CA GLU A 32 -1.93 5.74 18.29
C GLU A 32 -2.88 5.47 17.11
N LEU A 33 -4.19 5.43 17.41
CA LEU A 33 -5.29 5.40 16.43
C LEU A 33 -6.15 6.65 16.63
N ASN A 34 -6.26 7.49 15.62
CA ASN A 34 -7.03 8.75 15.68
C ASN A 34 -6.69 9.61 16.92
N GLY A 35 -5.42 9.65 17.34
CA GLY A 35 -4.97 10.40 18.50
C GLY A 35 -5.14 9.70 19.86
N VAL A 36 -5.64 8.48 19.87
CA VAL A 36 -5.78 7.68 21.10
C VAL A 36 -4.69 6.61 21.13
N GLU A 37 -3.89 6.59 22.20
CA GLU A 37 -2.90 5.51 22.41
C GLU A 37 -3.61 4.16 22.56
N ILE A 38 -3.35 3.24 21.63
CA ILE A 38 -3.89 1.87 21.65
C ILE A 38 -2.86 0.84 22.09
N SER A 39 -1.57 1.17 22.04
CA SER A 39 -0.48 0.31 22.50
C SER A 39 0.70 1.17 22.95
N LYS A 40 1.38 0.75 24.03
CA LYS A 40 2.68 1.28 24.48
C LYS A 40 3.88 0.66 23.76
N LYS A 41 3.62 -0.10 22.72
CA LYS A 41 4.63 -0.74 21.90
C LYS A 41 4.30 -0.54 20.44
N GLU A 42 5.32 -0.62 19.62
CA GLU A 42 5.19 -0.59 18.17
C GLU A 42 4.40 -1.81 17.69
N LEU A 43 3.39 -1.55 16.87
CA LEU A 43 2.58 -2.55 16.20
C LEU A 43 2.87 -2.51 14.71
N SER A 44 3.31 -3.60 14.12
CA SER A 44 3.37 -3.74 12.68
C SER A 44 1.98 -4.00 12.13
N LEU A 45 1.44 -3.06 11.35
CA LEU A 45 0.19 -3.27 10.64
C LEU A 45 0.41 -4.22 9.48
N GLU A 46 -0.43 -5.24 9.42
CA GLU A 46 -0.44 -6.16 8.30
C GLU A 46 -1.49 -5.71 7.28
N PRO A 47 -1.07 -5.28 6.09
CA PRO A 47 -2.01 -4.92 5.02
C PRO A 47 -2.69 -6.17 4.47
N GLY A 48 -3.94 -6.06 4.09
CA GLY A 48 -4.64 -7.08 3.30
C GLY A 48 -5.77 -7.82 3.99
N LEU A 49 -6.17 -7.43 5.21
CA LEU A 49 -7.21 -8.16 5.94
C LEU A 49 -8.62 -7.71 5.59
N ARG A 50 -9.42 -8.63 5.10
CA ARG A 50 -10.85 -8.43 4.96
C ARG A 50 -11.53 -8.69 6.31
N GLY A 51 -12.28 -7.70 6.78
CA GLY A 51 -13.13 -7.84 7.97
C GLY A 51 -12.56 -7.37 9.30
N GLY A 52 -11.30 -6.92 9.37
CA GLY A 52 -10.70 -6.38 10.59
C GLY A 52 -9.38 -5.67 10.35
N VAL A 53 -8.89 -4.98 11.35
CA VAL A 53 -7.54 -4.43 11.35
C VAL A 53 -6.73 -5.24 12.35
N PHE A 54 -5.65 -5.85 11.89
CA PHE A 54 -4.78 -6.66 12.71
C PHE A 54 -3.38 -6.10 12.70
N ALA A 55 -2.66 -6.33 13.77
CA ALA A 55 -1.27 -5.96 13.88
C ALA A 55 -0.49 -7.02 14.63
N ALA A 56 0.77 -7.16 14.28
CA ALA A 56 1.71 -7.96 15.04
C ALA A 56 2.50 -7.09 16.00
N MET A 57 2.68 -7.55 17.22
CA MET A 57 3.54 -6.86 18.18
C MET A 57 5.00 -7.24 17.96
N ILE A 58 5.85 -6.23 17.87
CA ILE A 58 7.29 -6.42 17.74
C ILE A 58 7.93 -6.40 19.14
N PRO A 59 8.82 -7.33 19.49
CA PRO A 59 9.38 -8.44 18.69
C PRO A 59 8.66 -9.79 18.88
N SER A 60 7.60 -9.88 19.70
CA SER A 60 7.01 -11.19 20.07
C SER A 60 6.31 -11.91 18.92
N GLY A 61 5.84 -11.15 17.92
CA GLY A 61 5.04 -11.69 16.83
C GLY A 61 3.58 -12.00 17.20
N ASP A 62 3.16 -11.72 18.46
CA ASP A 62 1.79 -11.88 18.89
C ASP A 62 0.83 -11.04 18.05
N ILE A 63 -0.30 -11.62 17.66
CA ILE A 63 -1.25 -11.01 16.76
C ILE A 63 -2.41 -10.43 17.53
N TYR A 64 -2.68 -9.16 17.28
CA TYR A 64 -3.77 -8.41 17.91
C TYR A 64 -4.76 -7.93 16.85
N GLU A 65 -6.03 -8.04 17.17
CA GLU A 65 -7.10 -7.31 16.49
C GLU A 65 -7.15 -5.89 17.05
N ILE A 66 -7.14 -4.90 16.15
CA ILE A 66 -7.33 -3.51 16.53
C ILE A 66 -8.81 -3.19 16.45
N THR A 67 -9.35 -2.63 17.51
CA THR A 67 -10.75 -2.19 17.61
C THR A 67 -10.80 -0.71 18.00
N SER A 68 -11.96 -0.09 17.89
CA SER A 68 -12.18 1.28 18.38
C SER A 68 -11.89 1.46 19.89
N ASN A 69 -11.85 0.37 20.66
CA ASN A 69 -11.64 0.39 22.12
C ASN A 69 -10.22 -0.06 22.52
N GLY A 70 -9.30 -0.25 21.56
CA GLY A 70 -7.94 -0.69 21.80
C GLY A 70 -7.61 -1.99 21.06
N ILE A 71 -6.66 -2.75 21.61
CA ILE A 71 -6.19 -4.00 21.01
C ILE A 71 -6.66 -5.22 21.79
N LYS A 72 -6.95 -6.31 21.07
CA LYS A 72 -7.35 -7.60 21.65
C LYS A 72 -6.45 -8.70 21.09
N LEU A 73 -5.78 -9.43 21.97
CA LEU A 73 -4.95 -10.58 21.56
C LEU A 73 -5.83 -11.64 20.86
N GLN A 74 -5.43 -12.02 19.66
CA GLN A 74 -6.09 -13.06 18.86
C GLN A 74 -5.26 -14.34 18.80
N LEU A 75 -3.95 -14.22 18.68
CA LEU A 75 -3.03 -15.33 18.61
C LEU A 75 -1.74 -15.00 19.34
N GLN A 76 -1.36 -15.85 20.28
CA GLN A 76 -0.05 -15.82 20.91
C GLN A 76 0.89 -16.72 20.12
N VAL A 77 2.03 -16.16 19.70
CA VAL A 77 3.02 -16.89 18.91
C VAL A 77 4.16 -17.33 19.82
N ASP A 78 4.32 -18.64 19.96
CA ASP A 78 5.49 -19.20 20.65
C ASP A 78 6.72 -19.10 19.74
N GLU A 79 7.73 -18.38 20.20
CA GLU A 79 9.04 -18.16 19.58
C GLU A 79 9.13 -17.01 18.55
N THR A 80 10.36 -16.52 18.38
CA THR A 80 10.81 -15.49 17.43
C THR A 80 10.51 -15.88 15.99
N VAL A 81 9.27 -15.74 15.61
CA VAL A 81 8.81 -15.94 14.26
C VAL A 81 9.13 -14.68 13.46
N GLY A 82 9.57 -14.85 12.23
CA GLY A 82 9.62 -13.76 11.26
C GLY A 82 8.23 -13.12 11.08
N TYR A 83 8.15 -12.09 10.27
CA TYR A 83 6.94 -11.29 10.10
C TYR A 83 5.69 -12.16 9.92
N PRO A 84 4.69 -12.05 10.80
CA PRO A 84 3.43 -12.73 10.61
C PRO A 84 2.74 -12.16 9.38
N VAL A 85 2.16 -13.02 8.60
CA VAL A 85 1.22 -12.64 7.54
C VAL A 85 -0.13 -13.19 7.94
N ILE A 86 -1.10 -12.30 8.05
CA ILE A 86 -2.39 -12.63 8.62
C ILE A 86 -3.42 -12.71 7.51
N GLY A 87 -4.15 -13.81 7.44
CA GLY A 87 -5.32 -13.99 6.58
C GLY A 87 -6.63 -13.63 7.30
N GLU A 88 -7.76 -13.89 6.65
CA GLU A 88 -9.08 -13.75 7.28
C GLU A 88 -9.24 -14.73 8.46
N LEU A 89 -9.83 -14.25 9.56
CA LEU A 89 -10.26 -15.14 10.64
C LEU A 89 -11.29 -16.17 10.10
N PRO A 90 -11.21 -17.44 10.49
CA PRO A 90 -10.31 -18.03 11.50
C PRO A 90 -8.96 -18.51 10.96
N HIS A 91 -8.59 -18.17 9.75
CA HIS A 91 -7.37 -18.64 9.10
C HIS A 91 -6.22 -17.64 9.32
N PHE A 92 -5.16 -18.10 9.93
CA PHE A 92 -3.94 -17.32 10.13
C PHE A 92 -2.78 -17.95 9.36
N TYR A 93 -1.96 -17.10 8.76
CA TYR A 93 -0.70 -17.49 8.15
C TYR A 93 0.43 -16.87 8.93
N ILE A 94 1.34 -17.70 9.38
CA ILE A 94 2.54 -17.22 10.02
C ILE A 94 3.71 -17.57 9.12
N MET A 95 4.43 -16.54 8.68
CA MET A 95 5.72 -16.73 8.06
C MET A 95 6.70 -17.12 9.13
N ASN A 96 7.16 -18.33 9.10
CA ASN A 96 8.24 -18.79 9.94
C ASN A 96 9.57 -18.29 9.38
N LYS A 97 10.62 -18.42 10.16
CA LYS A 97 11.98 -18.00 9.91
C LYS A 97 12.41 -18.20 8.45
N TRP A 98 13.09 -17.20 7.94
CA TRP A 98 13.91 -17.31 6.74
C TRP A 98 14.91 -18.46 6.91
N ASP A 99 14.86 -19.43 6.05
CA ASP A 99 15.86 -20.48 5.97
C ASP A 99 17.07 -19.93 5.22
N GLU A 100 18.17 -19.72 5.93
CA GLU A 100 19.39 -19.16 5.38
C GLU A 100 20.06 -20.10 4.36
N GLU A 101 19.86 -21.43 4.47
CA GLU A 101 20.45 -22.40 3.57
C GLU A 101 19.74 -22.47 2.22
N THR A 102 18.40 -22.57 2.24
CA THR A 102 17.60 -22.64 1.03
C THR A 102 17.22 -21.27 0.51
N GLY A 103 17.21 -20.27 1.39
CA GLY A 103 16.74 -18.94 1.12
C GLY A 103 15.21 -18.88 0.94
N ASP A 104 14.46 -19.83 1.43
CA ASP A 104 13.00 -19.90 1.37
C ASP A 104 12.35 -19.38 2.63
N HIS A 105 11.07 -19.04 2.53
CA HIS A 105 10.23 -18.70 3.66
C HIS A 105 9.35 -19.88 4.02
N VAL A 106 9.33 -20.23 5.29
CA VAL A 106 8.47 -21.29 5.82
C VAL A 106 7.16 -20.68 6.27
N TYR A 107 6.06 -21.14 5.71
CA TYR A 107 4.71 -20.73 6.03
C TYR A 107 3.98 -21.83 6.76
N ARG A 108 3.15 -21.43 7.70
CA ARG A 108 2.22 -22.31 8.41
C ARG A 108 0.79 -21.81 8.21
N HIS A 109 -0.10 -22.72 7.87
CA HIS A 109 -1.53 -22.45 7.94
C HIS A 109 -2.04 -22.89 9.32
N ILE A 110 -2.57 -21.96 10.07
CA ILE A 110 -3.12 -22.20 11.39
C ILE A 110 -4.61 -21.89 11.35
N GLN A 111 -5.42 -22.84 11.75
CA GLN A 111 -6.86 -22.69 11.90
C GLN A 111 -7.26 -23.13 13.31
N ASN A 112 -7.97 -22.27 14.04
CA ASN A 112 -8.40 -22.54 15.43
C ASN A 112 -7.26 -22.96 16.37
N GLY A 113 -6.04 -22.46 16.15
CA GLY A 113 -4.85 -22.81 16.92
C GLY A 113 -4.14 -24.10 16.48
N GLU A 114 -4.66 -24.81 15.49
CA GLU A 114 -4.03 -26.02 14.94
C GLU A 114 -3.28 -25.71 13.64
N VAL A 115 -2.07 -26.26 13.51
CA VAL A 115 -1.29 -26.17 12.26
C VAL A 115 -1.80 -27.22 11.29
N LEU A 116 -2.47 -26.78 10.23
CA LEU A 116 -3.02 -27.65 9.20
C LEU A 116 -1.93 -28.13 8.23
N TRP A 117 -1.02 -27.25 7.86
CA TRP A 117 0.14 -27.59 7.04
C TRP A 117 1.31 -26.62 7.26
N THR A 118 2.50 -27.07 6.89
CA THR A 118 3.72 -26.28 6.82
C THR A 118 4.33 -26.45 5.43
N ARG A 119 4.68 -25.35 4.78
CA ARG A 119 5.27 -25.34 3.43
C ARG A 119 6.37 -24.28 3.33
N SER A 120 7.32 -24.52 2.45
CA SER A 120 8.38 -23.59 2.13
C SER A 120 8.16 -23.02 0.73
N TYR A 121 8.27 -21.69 0.60
CA TYR A 121 8.12 -21.00 -0.67
C TYR A 121 9.21 -19.93 -0.83
N SER A 122 9.62 -19.68 -2.05
CA SER A 122 10.62 -18.65 -2.37
C SER A 122 10.06 -17.21 -2.35
N TYR A 123 8.78 -17.05 -2.02
CA TYR A 123 8.05 -15.77 -2.03
C TYR A 123 7.68 -15.36 -0.61
N ARG A 124 7.60 -14.06 -0.36
CA ARG A 124 7.45 -13.53 0.99
C ARG A 124 6.20 -12.68 1.27
N LEU A 125 5.49 -12.26 0.24
CA LEU A 125 4.29 -11.45 0.39
C LEU A 125 3.06 -12.26 0.04
N ILE A 126 1.97 -12.05 0.79
CA ILE A 126 0.71 -12.74 0.60
C ILE A 126 -0.41 -11.74 0.42
N GLU A 127 -1.24 -12.03 -0.58
CA GLU A 127 -2.56 -11.43 -0.74
C GLU A 127 -3.59 -12.56 -0.73
N GLN A 128 -4.61 -12.46 0.13
CA GLN A 128 -5.63 -13.51 0.26
C GLN A 128 -6.86 -13.21 -0.59
N PHE A 129 -7.42 -14.27 -1.19
CA PHE A 129 -8.61 -14.21 -2.02
C PHE A 129 -9.54 -15.39 -1.67
N GLY A 130 -10.39 -15.21 -0.65
CA GLY A 130 -11.23 -16.31 -0.18
C GLY A 130 -10.40 -17.53 0.21
N ASP A 131 -10.56 -18.64 -0.51
CA ASP A 131 -9.86 -19.91 -0.27
C ASP A 131 -8.44 -19.99 -0.86
N TYR A 132 -7.92 -18.90 -1.41
CA TYR A 132 -6.63 -18.85 -2.08
C TYR A 132 -5.71 -17.78 -1.49
N ALA A 133 -4.41 -17.94 -1.66
CA ALA A 133 -3.43 -16.90 -1.38
C ALA A 133 -2.44 -16.76 -2.54
N LEU A 134 -2.16 -15.52 -2.91
CA LEU A 134 -1.12 -15.17 -3.87
C LEU A 134 0.16 -14.84 -3.13
N LEU A 135 1.18 -15.63 -3.33
CA LEU A 135 2.53 -15.37 -2.85
C LEU A 135 3.31 -14.65 -3.92
N TRP A 136 4.03 -13.59 -3.57
CA TRP A 136 4.84 -12.86 -4.53
C TRP A 136 6.09 -12.24 -3.91
N CYS A 137 7.07 -11.91 -4.72
CA CYS A 137 8.29 -11.25 -4.32
C CYS A 137 8.45 -9.93 -5.08
N PRO A 138 8.50 -8.78 -4.39
CA PRO A 138 8.63 -7.48 -5.06
C PRO A 138 9.99 -7.30 -5.73
N ILE A 139 11.02 -8.02 -5.25
CA ILE A 139 12.37 -7.97 -5.81
C ILE A 139 12.81 -9.41 -6.01
N GLY A 140 13.01 -9.81 -7.25
CA GLY A 140 13.50 -11.16 -7.56
C GLY A 140 14.78 -11.47 -6.78
N ARG A 141 14.86 -12.63 -6.15
CA ARG A 141 16.04 -13.09 -5.41
C ARG A 141 17.26 -13.20 -6.29
N HIS A 142 17.06 -13.53 -7.54
CA HIS A 142 18.10 -13.58 -8.55
C HIS A 142 17.92 -12.34 -9.42
N LYS A 143 18.83 -11.40 -9.33
CA LYS A 143 18.82 -10.14 -10.09
C LYS A 143 18.54 -10.33 -11.59
N ASP A 144 18.80 -11.54 -12.11
CA ASP A 144 18.69 -11.86 -13.52
C ASP A 144 17.37 -12.55 -13.90
N LYS A 145 16.58 -13.05 -12.94
CA LYS A 145 15.38 -13.86 -13.23
C LYS A 145 14.06 -13.08 -13.18
N GLY A 146 14.05 -11.88 -12.62
CA GLY A 146 12.81 -11.12 -12.43
C GLY A 146 11.99 -11.62 -11.23
N SER A 147 10.77 -11.14 -11.12
CA SER A 147 9.80 -11.55 -10.10
C SER A 147 8.83 -12.56 -10.65
N ALA A 148 8.35 -13.41 -9.76
CA ALA A 148 7.26 -14.32 -10.03
C ALA A 148 6.22 -14.25 -8.91
N CYS A 149 5.04 -14.79 -9.16
CA CYS A 149 4.01 -15.00 -8.13
C CYS A 149 3.42 -16.41 -8.29
N GLN A 150 2.98 -16.96 -7.17
CA GLN A 150 2.33 -18.27 -7.11
C GLN A 150 0.99 -18.12 -6.42
N LEU A 151 -0.05 -18.73 -6.98
CA LEU A 151 -1.30 -18.92 -6.28
C LEU A 151 -1.28 -20.27 -5.57
N ILE A 152 -1.62 -20.26 -4.30
CA ILE A 152 -1.79 -21.47 -3.50
C ILE A 152 -3.24 -21.64 -3.05
N GLU A 153 -3.68 -22.88 -2.94
CA GLU A 153 -4.91 -23.24 -2.27
C GLU A 153 -4.67 -23.28 -0.76
N LEU A 154 -5.49 -22.58 0.00
CA LEU A 154 -5.29 -22.45 1.46
C LEU A 154 -5.51 -23.75 2.23
N ALA A 155 -6.44 -24.58 1.78
CA ALA A 155 -6.73 -25.82 2.46
C ALA A 155 -5.55 -26.80 2.47
N THR A 156 -4.76 -26.83 1.41
CA THR A 156 -3.70 -27.83 1.19
C THR A 156 -2.28 -27.25 1.10
N GLY A 157 -2.16 -25.98 0.86
CA GLY A 157 -0.89 -25.32 0.51
C GLY A 157 -0.37 -25.73 -0.87
N ALA A 158 -1.21 -26.31 -1.72
CA ALA A 158 -0.80 -26.70 -3.06
C ALA A 158 -0.70 -25.48 -3.98
N VAL A 159 0.36 -25.43 -4.80
CA VAL A 159 0.49 -24.41 -5.86
C VAL A 159 -0.46 -24.77 -7.00
N LEU A 160 -1.35 -23.85 -7.35
CA LEU A 160 -2.31 -24.01 -8.45
C LEU A 160 -1.73 -23.52 -9.77
N TRP A 161 -1.09 -22.36 -9.74
CA TRP A 161 -0.41 -21.80 -10.90
C TRP A 161 0.73 -20.86 -10.47
N GLU A 162 1.62 -20.60 -11.40
CA GLU A 162 2.72 -19.65 -11.27
C GLU A 162 2.79 -18.76 -12.50
N LEU A 163 3.08 -17.47 -12.29
CA LEU A 163 3.37 -16.51 -13.34
C LEU A 163 4.72 -15.88 -13.06
N ASP A 164 5.55 -15.81 -14.07
CA ASP A 164 6.83 -15.13 -14.02
C ASP A 164 6.98 -14.06 -15.10
N HIS A 165 7.83 -13.08 -14.85
CA HIS A 165 8.19 -12.07 -15.82
C HIS A 165 9.68 -11.75 -15.71
N PRO A 166 10.52 -12.45 -16.49
CA PRO A 166 11.96 -12.26 -16.43
C PRO A 166 12.39 -10.82 -16.69
N GLY A 167 13.19 -10.29 -15.78
CA GLY A 167 13.73 -8.93 -15.85
C GLY A 167 12.74 -7.81 -15.55
N ALA A 168 11.62 -8.13 -14.91
CA ALA A 168 10.71 -7.15 -14.30
C ALA A 168 10.43 -7.54 -12.85
N HIS A 169 9.92 -6.60 -12.06
CA HIS A 169 9.62 -6.80 -10.65
C HIS A 169 8.15 -6.49 -10.37
N ILE A 170 7.49 -7.35 -9.63
CA ILE A 170 6.16 -7.05 -9.10
C ILE A 170 6.30 -5.90 -8.10
N LYS A 171 5.51 -4.86 -8.30
CA LYS A 171 5.46 -3.70 -7.43
C LYS A 171 4.15 -3.60 -6.66
N GLN A 172 3.07 -4.04 -7.27
CA GLN A 172 1.75 -3.99 -6.67
C GLN A 172 0.89 -5.16 -7.12
N VAL A 173 0.02 -5.56 -6.21
CA VAL A 173 -1.02 -6.57 -6.42
C VAL A 173 -2.33 -6.01 -5.88
N TYR A 174 -3.39 -6.06 -6.67
CA TYR A 174 -4.70 -5.56 -6.30
C TYR A 174 -5.75 -6.65 -6.44
N PRO A 175 -6.35 -7.08 -5.32
CA PRO A 175 -7.51 -7.97 -5.36
C PRO A 175 -8.73 -7.29 -5.97
N TYR A 176 -9.43 -8.00 -6.85
CA TYR A 176 -10.67 -7.53 -7.45
C TYR A 176 -11.61 -8.71 -7.72
N GLU A 177 -12.63 -8.90 -6.89
CA GLU A 177 -13.57 -10.03 -6.98
C GLU A 177 -12.84 -11.38 -7.02
N ASP A 178 -13.05 -12.17 -8.09
CA ASP A 178 -12.38 -13.42 -8.40
C ASP A 178 -11.09 -13.25 -9.23
N LYS A 179 -10.57 -12.03 -9.31
CA LYS A 179 -9.41 -11.65 -10.12
C LYS A 179 -8.35 -10.96 -9.28
N VAL A 180 -7.17 -10.87 -9.85
CA VAL A 180 -6.06 -10.11 -9.32
C VAL A 180 -5.41 -9.28 -10.41
N ILE A 181 -5.15 -8.01 -10.09
CA ILE A 181 -4.37 -7.12 -10.95
C ILE A 181 -2.93 -7.13 -10.46
N ILE A 182 -2.01 -7.50 -11.34
CA ILE A 182 -0.58 -7.60 -11.01
C ILE A 182 0.19 -6.61 -11.87
N ALA A 183 0.92 -5.69 -11.23
CA ALA A 183 1.74 -4.71 -11.92
C ALA A 183 3.24 -5.07 -11.84
N TRP A 184 3.85 -5.33 -13.01
CA TRP A 184 5.28 -5.53 -13.17
C TRP A 184 5.95 -4.28 -13.70
N PHE A 185 7.03 -3.89 -13.05
CA PHE A 185 7.86 -2.76 -13.43
C PHE A 185 9.22 -3.25 -13.90
N PRO A 186 9.74 -2.73 -14.99
CA PRO A 186 11.08 -3.05 -15.44
C PRO A 186 12.13 -2.43 -14.50
N PRO A 187 13.35 -2.93 -14.49
CA PRO A 187 14.48 -2.18 -13.97
C PRO A 187 14.60 -0.83 -14.67
N MET A 188 15.15 0.16 -13.97
CA MET A 188 15.34 1.51 -14.53
C MET A 188 15.88 1.46 -15.97
N GLY A 189 15.25 2.19 -16.89
CA GLY A 189 15.65 2.33 -18.27
C GLY A 189 15.21 1.23 -19.25
N LYS A 190 14.36 0.28 -18.83
CA LYS A 190 13.84 -0.81 -19.69
C LYS A 190 12.32 -0.83 -19.73
N LYS A 191 11.71 0.09 -20.48
CA LYS A 191 10.23 0.22 -20.60
C LYS A 191 9.51 -0.97 -21.25
N ASP A 192 10.17 -1.70 -22.09
CA ASP A 192 9.63 -2.81 -22.90
C ASP A 192 9.12 -4.02 -22.09
N LYS A 193 9.49 -4.08 -20.82
CA LYS A 193 9.13 -5.18 -19.91
C LYS A 193 8.03 -4.83 -18.89
N SER A 194 7.49 -3.63 -18.94
CA SER A 194 6.39 -3.24 -18.06
C SER A 194 5.08 -3.91 -18.47
N ARG A 195 4.31 -4.37 -17.49
CA ARG A 195 2.99 -4.98 -17.71
C ARG A 195 2.08 -4.78 -16.52
N VAL A 196 0.78 -4.65 -16.83
CA VAL A 196 -0.30 -4.81 -15.87
C VAL A 196 -1.19 -5.93 -16.38
N LEU A 197 -1.38 -6.96 -15.59
CA LEU A 197 -2.19 -8.11 -15.93
C LEU A 197 -3.41 -8.17 -15.03
N CYS A 198 -4.56 -8.52 -15.59
CA CYS A 198 -5.70 -9.04 -14.85
C CYS A 198 -5.72 -10.55 -15.01
N VAL A 199 -5.66 -11.25 -13.90
CA VAL A 199 -5.61 -12.72 -13.87
C VAL A 199 -6.80 -13.24 -13.09
N GLU A 200 -7.49 -14.23 -13.64
CA GLU A 200 -8.54 -14.97 -12.94
C GLU A 200 -7.91 -15.83 -11.85
N VAL A 201 -8.33 -15.65 -10.60
CA VAL A 201 -7.67 -16.24 -9.43
C VAL A 201 -7.62 -17.77 -9.50
N PRO A 202 -8.72 -18.52 -9.69
CA PRO A 202 -8.65 -19.97 -9.63
C PRO A 202 -7.84 -20.62 -10.78
N SER A 203 -7.89 -20.02 -11.96
CA SER A 203 -7.35 -20.67 -13.19
C SER A 203 -5.98 -20.16 -13.62
N GLY A 204 -5.56 -18.98 -13.14
CA GLY A 204 -4.36 -18.31 -13.65
C GLY A 204 -4.50 -17.74 -15.06
N LYS A 205 -5.73 -17.73 -15.62
CA LYS A 205 -5.99 -17.21 -16.96
C LYS A 205 -5.86 -15.70 -17.00
N ILE A 206 -5.04 -15.19 -17.90
CA ILE A 206 -4.94 -13.75 -18.17
C ILE A 206 -6.19 -13.31 -18.93
N ILE A 207 -6.95 -12.41 -18.32
CA ILE A 207 -8.19 -11.84 -18.88
C ILE A 207 -7.86 -10.69 -19.82
N TRP A 208 -6.96 -9.80 -19.39
CA TRP A 208 -6.43 -8.72 -20.21
C TRP A 208 -5.01 -8.34 -19.75
N GLU A 209 -4.29 -7.69 -20.64
CA GLU A 209 -2.94 -7.16 -20.43
C GLU A 209 -2.85 -5.72 -20.92
N ASN A 210 -2.13 -4.87 -20.16
CA ASN A 210 -1.78 -3.51 -20.53
C ASN A 210 -0.28 -3.27 -20.26
N ARG A 211 0.34 -2.33 -20.99
CA ARG A 211 1.76 -1.99 -20.86
C ARG A 211 2.03 -0.68 -20.10
N GLU A 212 1.02 -0.18 -19.39
CA GLU A 212 1.08 1.07 -18.63
C GLU A 212 1.06 0.81 -17.12
N PRO A 213 2.12 0.23 -16.52
CA PRO A 213 2.16 0.00 -15.10
C PRO A 213 2.34 1.33 -14.36
N ARG A 214 1.59 1.50 -13.27
CA ARG A 214 1.63 2.67 -12.40
C ARG A 214 1.46 2.23 -10.94
N HIS A 215 1.77 3.14 -10.03
CA HIS A 215 1.45 2.96 -8.61
C HIS A 215 0.03 3.41 -8.33
N TYR A 216 -0.92 2.53 -8.56
CA TYR A 216 -2.34 2.84 -8.46
C TYR A 216 -2.86 2.91 -7.03
N GLN A 217 -3.91 3.70 -6.85
CA GLN A 217 -4.80 3.70 -5.71
C GLN A 217 -6.15 3.14 -6.13
N LYS A 218 -6.82 2.40 -5.25
CA LYS A 218 -8.17 1.89 -5.53
C LYS A 218 -9.18 3.03 -5.47
N TYR A 219 -10.04 3.12 -6.50
CA TYR A 219 -11.16 4.05 -6.54
C TYR A 219 -12.45 3.31 -6.90
N GLY A 220 -13.39 3.31 -5.96
CA GLY A 220 -14.61 2.52 -6.12
C GLY A 220 -14.32 1.02 -6.20
N ASN A 221 -15.17 0.29 -6.94
CA ASN A 221 -15.07 -1.16 -7.07
C ASN A 221 -14.33 -1.61 -8.34
N ASP A 222 -14.23 -0.75 -9.35
CA ASP A 222 -13.82 -1.15 -10.69
C ASP A 222 -12.77 -0.24 -11.33
N LYS A 223 -12.22 0.70 -10.58
CA LYS A 223 -11.16 1.60 -11.06
C LYS A 223 -9.92 1.59 -10.18
N LEU A 224 -8.79 1.73 -10.84
CA LEU A 224 -7.51 2.07 -10.22
C LEU A 224 -7.06 3.43 -10.76
N VAL A 225 -6.63 4.34 -9.89
CA VAL A 225 -6.22 5.69 -10.25
C VAL A 225 -4.78 5.96 -9.81
N PHE A 226 -4.08 6.76 -10.59
CA PHE A 226 -2.72 7.17 -10.29
C PHE A 226 -2.47 8.60 -10.77
N PHE A 227 -1.91 9.44 -9.89
CA PHE A 227 -1.52 10.80 -10.23
C PHE A 227 -0.01 10.93 -10.19
N TYR A 228 0.60 11.45 -11.24
CA TYR A 228 2.04 11.56 -11.37
C TYR A 228 2.45 12.76 -12.20
N SER A 229 3.68 13.19 -11.99
CA SER A 229 4.36 14.13 -12.86
C SER A 229 5.12 13.38 -13.96
N SER A 230 5.09 13.90 -15.17
CA SER A 230 5.78 13.32 -16.34
C SER A 230 7.31 13.39 -16.29
N LEU A 231 7.90 13.88 -15.20
CA LEU A 231 9.34 14.09 -15.03
C LEU A 231 10.23 12.86 -15.23
N TRP A 232 9.66 11.65 -15.30
CA TRP A 232 10.43 10.40 -15.36
C TRP A 232 10.24 9.59 -16.63
N GLU A 233 9.66 10.14 -17.67
CA GLU A 233 9.70 9.51 -18.98
C GLU A 233 11.06 9.79 -19.62
N ASP A 234 11.95 8.82 -19.67
CA ASP A 234 13.25 8.80 -20.35
C ASP A 234 14.46 9.46 -19.65
N GLY A 235 14.39 9.74 -18.34
CA GLY A 235 15.53 10.32 -17.63
C GLY A 235 15.82 11.78 -17.97
N TYR A 236 14.90 12.46 -18.66
CA TYR A 236 14.93 13.88 -18.97
C TYR A 236 13.75 14.60 -18.35
N GLU A 237 13.97 15.82 -17.91
CA GLU A 237 12.91 16.73 -17.48
C GLU A 237 11.95 16.98 -18.64
N CYS A 238 10.90 16.22 -18.71
CA CYS A 238 9.82 16.47 -19.67
C CYS A 238 8.78 17.33 -18.99
N GLY A 239 8.88 18.62 -19.18
CA GLY A 239 7.86 19.68 -19.02
C GLY A 239 6.62 19.43 -18.16
N ASP A 240 6.21 20.40 -17.52
CA ASP A 240 4.98 20.94 -16.88
C ASP A 240 3.65 20.15 -16.93
N ASN A 241 3.65 18.82 -17.03
CA ASN A 241 2.40 18.07 -17.18
C ASN A 241 2.18 17.06 -16.06
N HIS A 242 1.30 17.42 -15.13
CA HIS A 242 0.69 16.43 -14.23
C HIS A 242 -0.34 15.60 -14.98
N GLN A 243 -0.42 14.33 -14.66
CA GLN A 243 -1.31 13.39 -15.32
C GLN A 243 -2.01 12.53 -14.29
N LEU A 244 -3.33 12.44 -14.41
CA LEU A 244 -4.14 11.44 -13.75
C LEU A 244 -4.35 10.28 -14.72
N ALA A 245 -3.97 9.09 -14.32
CA ALA A 245 -4.26 7.86 -15.04
C ALA A 245 -5.40 7.12 -14.37
N GLU A 246 -6.38 6.68 -15.15
CA GLU A 246 -7.45 5.78 -14.71
C GLU A 246 -7.35 4.46 -15.47
N LEU A 247 -7.44 3.35 -14.75
CA LEU A 247 -7.50 2.00 -15.29
C LEU A 247 -8.83 1.36 -14.89
N ASP A 248 -9.64 0.99 -15.87
CA ASP A 248 -10.83 0.16 -15.64
C ASP A 248 -10.39 -1.29 -15.42
N VAL A 249 -10.64 -1.84 -14.23
CA VAL A 249 -10.17 -3.18 -13.85
C VAL A 249 -10.89 -4.31 -14.57
N ARG A 250 -12.10 -4.09 -15.10
CA ARG A 250 -12.86 -5.10 -15.82
C ARG A 250 -12.35 -5.31 -17.24
N THR A 251 -11.97 -4.20 -17.89
CA THR A 251 -11.64 -4.20 -19.32
C THR A 251 -10.17 -3.99 -19.61
N GLY A 252 -9.39 -3.47 -18.65
CA GLY A 252 -8.03 -3.02 -18.85
C GLY A 252 -7.93 -1.72 -19.65
N ALA A 253 -9.07 -1.04 -19.90
CA ALA A 253 -9.07 0.24 -20.59
C ALA A 253 -8.36 1.30 -19.74
N PHE A 254 -7.48 2.04 -20.38
CA PHE A 254 -6.62 3.03 -19.76
C PHE A 254 -6.92 4.42 -20.31
N GLN A 255 -7.13 5.39 -19.43
CA GLN A 255 -7.40 6.77 -19.79
C GLN A 255 -6.47 7.72 -19.05
N MET A 256 -6.03 8.78 -19.74
CA MET A 256 -5.15 9.79 -19.15
C MET A 256 -5.76 11.18 -19.28
N TYR A 257 -5.71 11.92 -18.18
CA TYR A 257 -6.10 13.32 -18.09
C TYR A 257 -4.86 14.18 -17.80
N LYS A 258 -4.66 15.27 -18.54
CA LYS A 258 -3.50 16.15 -18.41
C LYS A 258 -3.88 17.46 -17.74
N PHE A 259 -3.05 17.91 -16.81
CA PHE A 259 -3.21 19.17 -16.10
C PHE A 259 -2.02 20.06 -16.39
N PRO A 260 -2.13 21.04 -17.29
CA PRO A 260 -1.03 21.92 -17.64
C PRO A 260 -0.72 22.91 -16.51
N GLY A 261 0.56 23.26 -16.35
CA GLY A 261 1.01 24.37 -15.51
C GLY A 261 1.42 24.01 -14.07
N TYR A 262 1.52 22.75 -13.73
CA TYR A 262 2.00 22.31 -12.41
C TYR A 262 3.39 21.68 -12.52
N ASN A 263 4.35 22.22 -11.75
CA ASN A 263 5.76 21.82 -11.75
C ASN A 263 6.16 20.99 -10.52
N SER A 264 5.32 20.12 -10.02
CA SER A 264 5.66 19.35 -8.82
C SER A 264 5.67 17.84 -9.10
N SER A 265 6.67 17.15 -8.57
CA SER A 265 6.68 15.70 -8.52
C SER A 265 5.73 15.22 -7.42
N THR A 266 4.80 14.34 -7.74
CA THR A 266 3.89 13.76 -6.78
C THR A 266 4.31 12.34 -6.46
N TYR A 267 4.63 12.09 -5.19
CA TYR A 267 5.01 10.73 -4.76
C TYR A 267 4.03 10.10 -3.79
N VAL A 268 3.21 10.94 -3.14
CA VAL A 268 2.31 10.48 -2.08
C VAL A 268 0.90 10.85 -2.43
N THR A 269 0.05 9.83 -2.52
CA THR A 269 -1.36 10.00 -2.85
C THR A 269 -2.23 9.11 -1.98
N THR A 270 -3.47 9.53 -1.75
CA THR A 270 -4.51 8.71 -1.13
C THR A 270 -5.87 9.03 -1.75
N VAL A 271 -6.74 8.04 -1.84
CA VAL A 271 -8.11 8.21 -2.30
C VAL A 271 -9.05 8.21 -1.11
N TYR A 272 -9.93 9.19 -1.05
CA TYR A 272 -11.01 9.25 -0.08
C TYR A 272 -12.29 9.75 -0.75
N LYS A 273 -13.36 8.98 -0.69
CA LYS A 273 -14.59 9.21 -1.44
C LYS A 273 -14.29 9.37 -2.95
N ASP A 274 -14.73 10.46 -3.55
CA ASP A 274 -14.53 10.79 -4.95
C ASP A 274 -13.30 11.70 -5.19
N TYR A 275 -12.36 11.76 -4.25
CA TYR A 275 -11.20 12.63 -4.36
C TYR A 275 -9.89 11.87 -4.23
N LEU A 276 -8.95 12.18 -5.11
CA LEU A 276 -7.56 11.77 -4.97
C LEU A 276 -6.77 12.94 -4.39
N PHE A 277 -6.34 12.80 -3.15
CA PHE A 277 -5.45 13.74 -2.48
C PHE A 277 -4.00 13.44 -2.83
N TYR A 278 -3.19 14.49 -2.95
CA TYR A 278 -1.77 14.39 -3.24
C TYR A 278 -0.94 15.39 -2.45
N GLY A 279 0.32 15.00 -2.17
CA GLY A 279 1.33 15.89 -1.61
C GLY A 279 2.48 16.10 -2.57
N THR A 280 2.99 17.32 -2.64
CA THR A 280 4.08 17.69 -3.53
C THR A 280 5.43 17.62 -2.82
N LEU A 281 6.49 17.23 -3.54
CA LEU A 281 7.85 17.10 -3.02
C LEU A 281 8.78 18.29 -3.36
N ASN A 282 8.23 19.41 -3.78
CA ASN A 282 9.04 20.58 -4.11
C ASN A 282 9.49 21.32 -2.84
N TYR A 283 10.35 22.34 -3.01
CA TYR A 283 10.83 23.24 -1.95
C TYR A 283 9.71 23.88 -1.11
N TYR A 284 8.46 23.74 -1.54
CA TYR A 284 7.27 24.15 -0.84
C TYR A 284 6.34 22.96 -0.75
N PHE A 285 5.82 22.71 0.45
CA PHE A 285 4.86 21.62 0.68
C PHE A 285 3.46 22.08 0.32
N TYR A 286 2.97 21.58 -0.80
CA TYR A 286 1.57 21.76 -1.18
C TYR A 286 0.84 20.44 -1.03
N VAL A 287 -0.39 20.53 -0.59
CA VAL A 287 -1.36 19.45 -0.67
C VAL A 287 -2.53 19.90 -1.51
N GLY A 288 -2.97 19.03 -2.38
CA GLY A 288 -4.07 19.27 -3.29
C GLY A 288 -4.96 18.06 -3.42
N ALA A 289 -6.04 18.22 -4.18
CA ALA A 289 -6.92 17.12 -4.51
C ALA A 289 -7.43 17.24 -5.95
N ILE A 290 -7.81 16.10 -6.54
CA ILE A 290 -8.49 16.00 -7.81
C ILE A 290 -9.87 15.39 -7.55
N ASP A 291 -10.93 16.03 -8.03
CA ASP A 291 -12.26 15.39 -8.08
C ASP A 291 -12.25 14.34 -9.20
N LEU A 292 -12.36 13.08 -8.81
CA LEU A 292 -12.30 11.94 -9.73
C LEU A 292 -13.56 11.77 -10.60
N ARG A 293 -14.64 12.50 -10.30
CA ARG A 293 -15.86 12.52 -11.12
C ARG A 293 -15.76 13.51 -12.27
N THR A 294 -15.20 14.70 -11.99
CA THR A 294 -15.08 15.81 -12.95
C THR A 294 -13.70 15.90 -13.58
N HIS A 295 -12.69 15.25 -12.98
CA HIS A 295 -11.27 15.36 -13.31
C HIS A 295 -10.74 16.80 -13.18
N GLU A 296 -11.30 17.57 -12.25
CA GLU A 296 -10.86 18.93 -11.96
C GLU A 296 -9.92 18.96 -10.75
N MET A 297 -8.85 19.73 -10.86
CA MET A 297 -7.97 19.98 -9.72
C MET A 297 -8.59 21.03 -8.81
N LEU A 298 -8.60 20.73 -7.52
CA LEU A 298 -9.00 21.68 -6.48
C LEU A 298 -7.81 22.59 -6.13
N PRO A 299 -8.08 23.78 -5.57
CA PRO A 299 -7.02 24.68 -5.12
C PRO A 299 -6.08 24.00 -4.12
N GLU A 300 -4.78 24.13 -4.36
CA GLU A 300 -3.74 23.64 -3.46
C GLU A 300 -3.62 24.51 -2.20
N VAL A 301 -3.32 23.87 -1.09
CA VAL A 301 -2.98 24.53 0.18
C VAL A 301 -1.50 24.35 0.45
N LYS A 302 -0.82 25.47 0.70
CA LYS A 302 0.56 25.47 1.12
C LYS A 302 0.65 25.16 2.62
N ILE A 303 1.47 24.18 2.97
CA ILE A 303 1.83 23.93 4.36
C ILE A 303 3.09 24.74 4.66
N ASP A 304 2.95 25.75 5.53
CA ASP A 304 4.10 26.52 5.99
C ASP A 304 4.91 25.66 6.98
N TYR A 305 6.07 25.28 6.56
CA TYR A 305 7.01 24.51 7.35
C TYR A 305 8.41 25.15 7.27
N THR A 306 9.11 25.22 8.40
CA THR A 306 10.50 25.72 8.42
C THR A 306 11.44 24.60 7.97
N PRO A 307 12.18 24.78 6.87
CA PRO A 307 13.02 23.71 6.33
C PRO A 307 14.09 23.25 7.31
N GLY A 308 14.14 21.93 7.57
CA GLY A 308 15.30 21.21 8.06
C GLY A 308 16.12 20.61 6.91
N ASN A 309 17.02 19.71 7.19
CA ASN A 309 17.93 19.15 6.18
C ASN A 309 17.29 18.08 5.27
N LEU A 310 16.15 17.52 5.66
CA LEU A 310 15.42 16.48 4.92
C LEU A 310 13.93 16.74 5.08
N ASN A 311 13.32 17.47 4.16
CA ASN A 311 11.89 17.75 4.25
C ASN A 311 11.18 17.17 3.05
N GLN A 312 10.31 16.20 3.29
CA GLN A 312 9.43 15.64 2.26
C GLN A 312 8.11 15.23 2.90
N ILE A 313 7.04 15.32 2.12
CA ILE A 313 5.78 14.66 2.49
C ILE A 313 6.00 13.17 2.29
N SER A 314 5.97 12.40 3.37
CA SER A 314 6.25 10.95 3.36
C SER A 314 4.98 10.10 3.29
N SER A 315 3.87 10.62 3.80
CA SER A 315 2.57 9.93 3.78
C SER A 315 1.39 10.90 3.86
N ILE A 316 0.24 10.47 3.36
CA ILE A 316 -1.03 11.19 3.44
C ILE A 316 -2.13 10.20 3.84
N GLY A 317 -3.01 10.64 4.75
CA GLY A 317 -4.21 9.90 5.12
C GLY A 317 -5.42 10.81 5.26
N VAL A 318 -6.62 10.26 5.09
CA VAL A 318 -7.87 10.99 5.31
C VAL A 318 -8.80 10.17 6.19
N HIS A 319 -9.35 10.82 7.22
CA HIS A 319 -10.33 10.22 8.12
C HIS A 319 -11.28 11.29 8.66
N GLU A 320 -12.59 10.99 8.65
CA GLU A 320 -13.64 11.84 9.24
C GLU A 320 -13.54 13.33 8.89
N GLY A 321 -13.33 13.65 7.60
CA GLY A 321 -13.22 15.03 7.15
C GLY A 321 -11.92 15.74 7.53
N GLN A 322 -10.90 15.00 7.90
CA GLN A 322 -9.56 15.51 8.17
C GLN A 322 -8.51 14.87 7.26
N LEU A 323 -7.61 15.70 6.76
CA LEU A 323 -6.44 15.31 6.00
C LEU A 323 -5.21 15.33 6.89
N TYR A 324 -4.54 14.21 7.00
CA TYR A 324 -3.31 14.02 7.76
C TYR A 324 -2.14 13.97 6.80
N VAL A 325 -1.17 14.82 6.98
CA VAL A 325 0.01 14.95 6.12
C VAL A 325 1.26 14.77 6.97
N GLU A 326 1.97 13.68 6.73
CA GLU A 326 3.24 13.43 7.39
C GLU A 326 4.36 14.15 6.65
N ILE A 327 5.10 15.00 7.36
CA ILE A 327 6.30 15.66 6.87
C ILE A 327 7.49 15.11 7.63
N GLN A 328 8.36 14.44 6.92
CA GLN A 328 9.62 13.95 7.47
C GLN A 328 10.58 15.13 7.63
N THR A 329 11.05 15.34 8.84
CA THR A 329 11.91 16.47 9.23
C THR A 329 13.37 16.10 9.31
N GLU A 330 13.63 14.87 9.75
CA GLU A 330 14.94 14.23 9.84
C GLU A 330 14.80 12.73 9.51
N LEU A 331 15.91 11.98 9.48
CA LEU A 331 15.87 10.55 9.12
C LEU A 331 14.88 9.74 9.97
N ASP A 332 14.74 10.07 11.25
CA ASP A 332 13.93 9.33 12.22
C ASP A 332 12.83 10.19 12.87
N HIS A 333 12.59 11.40 12.35
CA HIS A 333 11.60 12.31 12.92
C HIS A 333 10.65 12.82 11.86
N SER A 334 9.38 12.76 12.19
CA SER A 334 8.29 13.32 11.39
C SER A 334 7.34 14.13 12.27
N ASP A 335 6.65 15.05 11.64
CA ASP A 335 5.50 15.75 12.22
C ASP A 335 4.27 15.49 11.35
N ILE A 336 3.10 15.34 11.96
CA ILE A 336 1.84 15.18 11.23
C ILE A 336 1.07 16.48 11.29
N HIS A 337 0.78 17.06 10.13
CA HIS A 337 -0.07 18.22 9.95
C HIS A 337 -1.49 17.79 9.68
N VAL A 338 -2.43 18.27 10.47
CA VAL A 338 -3.86 17.96 10.33
C VAL A 338 -4.57 19.16 9.73
N LEU A 339 -5.26 18.95 8.62
CA LEU A 339 -6.05 19.95 7.91
C LEU A 339 -7.51 19.52 7.88
N ASP A 340 -8.43 20.44 8.12
CA ASP A 340 -9.86 20.16 7.97
C ASP A 340 -10.27 20.15 6.49
N LEU A 341 -11.16 19.24 6.14
CA LEU A 341 -11.81 19.17 4.84
C LEU A 341 -13.23 19.73 4.96
N ASP A 342 -13.56 20.70 4.11
CA ASP A 342 -14.92 21.24 4.01
C ASP A 342 -15.64 20.48 2.89
N GLU A 343 -16.53 19.63 3.27
CA GLU A 343 -17.44 18.95 2.33
C GLU A 343 -18.57 19.93 2.06
N GLU A 344 -18.45 20.75 1.01
CA GLU A 344 -19.60 21.55 0.54
C GLU A 344 -20.73 20.58 0.19
N GLU A 345 -21.90 20.79 0.80
CA GLU A 345 -23.14 20.03 0.59
C GLU A 345 -23.63 20.09 -0.85
#